data_d4c9096960f83ec6da514a64efed2e4c
#
_entry.id   d4c9096960f83ec6da514a64efed2e4c
#
_cell.length_a   1.000
_cell.length_b   1.000
_cell.length_c   1.000
_cell.angle_alpha   90.00
_cell.angle_beta   90.00
_cell.angle_gamma   90.00
#
_symmetry.space_group_name_H-M   'P 1'
#
loop_
_entity.id
_entity.type
_entity.pdbx_description
1 polymer ?
#
loop_
_entity_poly.entity_id
_entity_poly.type
_entity_poly.pdbx_seq_one_letter_code
_entity_poly.pdbx_strand_id
1 'polypeptide(L)'
;MLRLLIPTGSGYTWVEHTPPAPFPDEFLWADLFEPTPDEERAVEALLTVDVPTRDEMKEIETSNRLYEEGGAVYMTATVGSKLDSERPESSAITFILANGRMITNRYVNPTPVQRFMQFVERSPSACTSSATLFAGLLESFVERIAD
;
A
#
# COMPACT_ATOMS: atom_id res chain seq x y z
N MET A 1 5.42 10.69 1.34
CA MET A 1 4.06 11.16 1.01
C MET A 1 3.03 10.14 1.47
N LEU A 2 2.03 10.61 2.18
CA LEU A 2 0.92 9.78 2.64
C LEU A 2 -0.35 10.20 1.90
N ARG A 3 -1.01 9.24 1.24
CA ARG A 3 -2.29 9.46 0.57
C ARG A 3 -3.31 8.46 1.10
N LEU A 4 -4.55 8.92 1.20
CA LEU A 4 -5.66 8.11 1.71
C LEU A 4 -6.74 7.99 0.65
N LEU A 5 -7.26 6.78 0.47
CA LEU A 5 -8.40 6.52 -0.40
C LEU A 5 -9.67 6.65 0.44
N ILE A 6 -10.43 7.71 0.22
CA ILE A 6 -11.62 8.02 1.02
C ILE A 6 -12.89 7.85 0.19
N PRO A 7 -14.02 7.49 0.85
CA PRO A 7 -15.30 7.42 0.14
C PRO A 7 -15.81 8.79 -0.23
N THR A 8 -16.46 8.86 -1.39
CA THR A 8 -17.18 10.04 -1.87
C THR A 8 -18.65 9.65 -2.05
N GLY A 9 -19.49 10.57 -2.52
CA GLY A 9 -20.90 10.27 -2.72
C GLY A 9 -21.18 9.08 -3.62
N SER A 10 -20.35 8.83 -4.63
CA SER A 10 -20.58 7.78 -5.64
C SER A 10 -19.41 6.81 -5.80
N GLY A 11 -18.31 6.99 -5.06
CA GLY A 11 -17.14 6.15 -5.23
C GLY A 11 -16.06 6.50 -4.24
N TYR A 12 -14.83 6.56 -4.71
CA TYR A 12 -13.65 6.82 -3.87
C TYR A 12 -12.73 7.81 -4.56
N THR A 13 -11.94 8.55 -3.75
CA THR A 13 -10.94 9.46 -4.29
C THR A 13 -9.71 9.48 -3.39
N TRP A 14 -8.57 9.79 -3.97
CA TRP A 14 -7.31 9.94 -3.23
C TRP A 14 -7.17 11.35 -2.69
N VAL A 15 -6.74 11.47 -1.44
CA VAL A 15 -6.39 12.76 -0.82
C VAL A 15 -5.03 12.64 -0.16
N GLU A 16 -4.22 13.70 -0.24
CA GLU A 16 -2.99 13.76 0.52
C GLU A 16 -3.32 14.06 1.99
N HIS A 17 -2.55 13.47 2.89
CA HIS A 17 -2.72 13.66 4.32
C HIS A 17 -1.38 14.04 4.94
N THR A 18 -1.37 15.13 5.71
CA THR A 18 -0.16 15.63 6.36
C THR A 18 -0.36 15.67 7.87
N PRO A 19 0.37 14.82 8.64
CA PRO A 19 0.32 14.92 10.10
C PRO A 19 0.81 16.29 10.57
N PRO A 20 0.30 16.84 11.70
CA PRO A 20 -0.54 16.16 12.70
C PRO A 20 -2.05 16.28 12.49
N ALA A 21 -2.50 16.65 11.30
CA ALA A 21 -3.94 16.75 11.04
C ALA A 21 -4.64 15.44 11.39
N PRO A 22 -5.87 15.49 11.94
CA PRO A 22 -6.59 14.25 12.27
C PRO A 22 -6.96 13.49 11.00
N PHE A 23 -6.92 12.16 11.08
CA PHE A 23 -7.34 11.33 9.96
C PHE A 23 -8.85 11.45 9.74
N PRO A 24 -9.33 11.31 8.49
CA PRO A 24 -10.75 11.20 8.24
C PRO A 24 -11.31 9.94 8.90
N ASP A 25 -12.59 9.98 9.28
CA ASP A 25 -13.25 8.86 9.95
C ASP A 25 -13.23 7.59 9.11
N GLU A 26 -13.35 7.74 7.79
CA GLU A 26 -13.36 6.63 6.85
C GLU A 26 -12.27 6.79 5.80
N PHE A 27 -11.45 5.76 5.67
CA PHE A 27 -10.59 5.56 4.52
C PHE A 27 -10.33 4.06 4.39
N LEU A 28 -10.07 3.60 3.18
CA LEU A 28 -9.94 2.18 2.90
C LEU A 28 -8.48 1.76 2.69
N TRP A 29 -7.68 2.68 2.16
CA TRP A 29 -6.29 2.41 1.80
C TRP A 29 -5.42 3.61 2.16
N ALA A 30 -4.31 3.36 2.87
CA ALA A 30 -3.30 4.36 3.17
C ALA A 30 -2.03 3.98 2.40
N ASP A 31 -1.61 4.83 1.46
CA ASP A 31 -0.38 4.61 0.69
C ASP A 31 0.74 5.48 1.23
N LEU A 32 1.75 4.83 1.78
CA LEU A 32 2.98 5.47 2.24
C LEU A 32 4.04 5.31 1.16
N PHE A 33 4.32 6.39 0.44
CA PHE A 33 5.33 6.41 -0.62
C PHE A 33 6.49 7.28 -0.17
N GLU A 34 7.65 6.67 0.01
CA GLU A 34 8.84 7.33 0.56
C GLU A 34 8.46 8.17 1.80
N PRO A 35 7.83 7.53 2.81
CA PRO A 35 7.23 8.28 3.91
C PRO A 35 8.23 8.98 4.80
N THR A 36 7.78 10.09 5.39
CA THR A 36 8.52 10.75 6.47
C THR A 36 8.30 9.96 7.77
N PRO A 37 9.19 10.10 8.77
CA PRO A 37 8.97 9.48 10.07
C PRO A 37 7.65 9.88 10.73
N ASP A 38 7.22 11.13 10.56
CA ASP A 38 5.94 11.59 11.11
C ASP A 38 4.76 10.88 10.45
N GLU A 39 4.81 10.65 9.14
CA GLU A 39 3.78 9.92 8.41
C GLU A 39 3.69 8.48 8.87
N GLU A 40 4.83 7.81 9.02
CA GLU A 40 4.89 6.44 9.53
C GLU A 40 4.27 6.35 10.93
N ARG A 41 4.70 7.23 11.84
CA ARG A 41 4.20 7.22 13.22
C ARG A 41 2.71 7.49 13.30
N ALA A 42 2.19 8.38 12.45
CA ALA A 42 0.76 8.69 12.44
C ALA A 42 -0.08 7.46 12.07
N VAL A 43 0.34 6.72 11.04
CA VAL A 43 -0.34 5.50 10.61
C VAL A 43 -0.21 4.41 11.67
N GLU A 44 0.99 4.24 12.24
CA GLU A 44 1.23 3.25 13.29
C GLU A 44 0.36 3.49 14.52
N ALA A 45 0.24 4.74 14.93
CA ALA A 45 -0.58 5.10 16.10
C ALA A 45 -2.07 4.87 15.85
N LEU A 46 -2.54 5.23 14.63
CA LEU A 46 -3.97 5.11 14.31
C LEU A 46 -4.41 3.65 14.22
N LEU A 47 -3.62 2.81 13.55
CA LEU A 47 -4.02 1.44 13.22
C LEU A 47 -3.38 0.38 14.12
N THR A 48 -2.55 0.80 15.06
CA THR A 48 -1.83 -0.10 15.98
C THR A 48 -1.06 -1.16 15.20
N VAL A 49 -0.27 -0.70 14.25
CA VAL A 49 0.57 -1.55 13.40
C VAL A 49 2.02 -1.08 13.49
N ASP A 50 2.94 -1.92 13.05
CA ASP A 50 4.36 -1.62 12.95
C ASP A 50 4.73 -1.54 11.48
N VAL A 51 5.00 -0.31 11.00
CA VAL A 51 5.38 -0.11 9.60
C VAL A 51 6.89 -0.31 9.47
N PRO A 52 7.34 -1.34 8.73
CA PRO A 52 8.78 -1.57 8.61
C PRO A 52 9.47 -0.43 7.86
N THR A 53 10.67 -0.09 8.31
CA THR A 53 11.50 0.89 7.63
C THR A 53 12.02 0.30 6.32
N ARG A 54 12.58 1.16 5.46
CA ARG A 54 13.17 0.72 4.19
C ARG A 54 14.26 -0.32 4.41
N ASP A 55 15.12 -0.11 5.40
CA ASP A 55 16.21 -1.04 5.71
C ASP A 55 15.68 -2.36 6.26
N GLU A 56 14.67 -2.30 7.14
CA GLU A 56 14.03 -3.51 7.65
C GLU A 56 13.40 -4.33 6.53
N MET A 57 12.77 -3.67 5.54
CA MET A 57 12.17 -4.35 4.39
C MET A 57 13.19 -5.11 3.56
N LYS A 58 14.40 -4.58 3.43
CA LYS A 58 15.50 -5.23 2.70
C LYS A 58 16.02 -6.46 3.43
N GLU A 59 15.94 -6.48 4.74
CA GLU A 59 16.46 -7.55 5.60
C GLU A 59 15.45 -8.66 5.88
N ILE A 60 14.19 -8.51 5.45
CA ILE A 60 13.16 -9.53 5.69
C ILE A 60 13.53 -10.82 4.97
N GLU A 61 13.69 -11.88 5.75
CA GLU A 61 13.95 -13.23 5.21
C GLU A 61 12.71 -13.80 4.51
N THR A 62 12.92 -14.69 3.57
CA THR A 62 11.84 -15.29 2.79
C THR A 62 10.77 -15.93 3.69
N SER A 63 11.18 -16.55 4.79
CA SER A 63 10.26 -17.19 5.74
C SER A 63 9.38 -16.20 6.51
N ASN A 64 9.77 -14.91 6.56
CA ASN A 64 9.06 -13.88 7.31
C ASN A 64 8.33 -12.88 6.40
N ARG A 65 8.18 -13.20 5.11
CA ARG A 65 7.53 -12.30 4.16
C ARG A 65 6.01 -12.24 4.32
N LEU A 66 5.42 -13.24 4.96
CA LEU A 66 3.98 -13.28 5.25
C LEU A 66 3.81 -13.70 6.71
N TYR A 67 3.26 -12.83 7.53
CA TYR A 67 3.03 -13.14 8.94
C TYR A 67 1.87 -12.33 9.49
N GLU A 68 1.35 -12.78 10.63
CA GLU A 68 0.27 -12.11 11.35
C GLU A 68 0.79 -11.68 12.73
N GLU A 69 0.46 -10.46 13.13
CA GLU A 69 0.85 -9.93 14.42
C GLU A 69 -0.20 -8.91 14.88
N GLY A 70 -0.69 -9.06 16.13
CA GLY A 70 -1.64 -8.12 16.70
C GLY A 70 -2.93 -7.94 15.91
N GLY A 71 -3.36 -8.97 15.20
CA GLY A 71 -4.57 -8.92 14.37
C GLY A 71 -4.36 -8.32 12.99
N ALA A 72 -3.13 -7.92 12.66
CA ALA A 72 -2.78 -7.41 11.33
C ALA A 72 -2.04 -8.49 10.54
N VAL A 73 -2.26 -8.50 9.23
CA VAL A 73 -1.54 -9.38 8.31
C VAL A 73 -0.53 -8.54 7.54
N TYR A 74 0.72 -9.00 7.57
CA TYR A 74 1.84 -8.31 6.91
C TYR A 74 2.37 -9.18 5.78
N MET A 75 2.55 -8.57 4.60
CA MET A 75 3.21 -9.24 3.48
C MET A 75 4.21 -8.28 2.85
N THR A 76 5.45 -8.74 2.69
CA THR A 76 6.47 -7.98 1.97
C THR A 76 6.86 -8.74 0.72
N ALA A 77 6.78 -8.08 -0.42
CA ALA A 77 7.09 -8.66 -1.71
C ALA A 77 8.13 -7.82 -2.43
N THR A 78 9.04 -8.48 -3.13
CA THR A 78 9.97 -7.81 -4.02
C THR A 78 9.28 -7.61 -5.36
N VAL A 79 9.29 -6.37 -5.84
CA VAL A 79 8.66 -6.01 -7.11
C VAL A 79 9.67 -5.36 -8.02
N GLY A 80 9.50 -5.59 -9.33
CA GLY A 80 10.31 -4.93 -10.33
C GLY A 80 9.72 -3.57 -10.68
N SER A 81 10.59 -2.63 -11.01
CA SER A 81 10.19 -1.35 -11.56
C SER A 81 11.14 -1.01 -12.70
N LYS A 82 10.70 -0.13 -13.60
CA LYS A 82 11.49 0.26 -14.78
C LYS A 82 11.91 -0.95 -15.62
N LEU A 83 10.99 -1.93 -15.74
CA LEU A 83 11.28 -3.19 -16.44
C LEU A 83 11.64 -3.00 -17.92
N ASP A 84 11.17 -1.92 -18.52
CA ASP A 84 11.44 -1.59 -19.91
C ASP A 84 12.71 -0.73 -20.10
N SER A 85 13.42 -0.44 -19.03
CA SER A 85 14.64 0.37 -19.05
C SER A 85 15.89 -0.50 -19.17
N GLU A 86 17.02 0.11 -19.50
CA GLU A 86 18.32 -0.58 -19.53
C GLU A 86 18.78 -1.03 -18.14
N ARG A 87 18.22 -0.41 -17.10
CA ARG A 87 18.55 -0.72 -15.69
C ARG A 87 17.28 -0.97 -14.91
N PRO A 88 16.68 -2.16 -15.05
CA PRO A 88 15.51 -2.51 -14.23
C PRO A 88 15.90 -2.49 -12.75
N GLU A 89 14.98 -1.99 -11.92
CA GLU A 89 15.18 -1.95 -10.48
C GLU A 89 14.24 -2.93 -9.80
N SER A 90 14.63 -3.41 -8.63
CA SER A 90 13.74 -4.17 -7.76
C SER A 90 13.77 -3.56 -6.37
N SER A 91 12.66 -3.59 -5.70
CA SER A 91 12.53 -3.09 -4.34
C SER A 91 11.37 -3.80 -3.66
N ALA A 92 11.34 -3.71 -2.34
CA ALA A 92 10.27 -4.32 -1.58
C ALA A 92 9.10 -3.37 -1.41
N ILE A 93 7.89 -3.94 -1.39
CA ILE A 93 6.67 -3.25 -0.97
C ILE A 93 6.10 -4.07 0.18
N THR A 94 5.74 -3.40 1.27
CA THR A 94 5.04 -4.05 2.38
C THR A 94 3.56 -3.70 2.30
N PHE A 95 2.74 -4.74 2.33
CA PHE A 95 1.28 -4.64 2.37
C PHE A 95 0.83 -5.03 3.78
N ILE A 96 -0.03 -4.22 4.37
CA ILE A 96 -0.57 -4.50 5.71
C ILE A 96 -2.09 -4.43 5.62
N LEU A 97 -2.76 -5.49 6.10
CA LEU A 97 -4.21 -5.50 6.23
C LEU A 97 -4.53 -5.44 7.71
N ALA A 98 -5.16 -4.37 8.16
CA ALA A 98 -5.46 -4.13 9.56
C ALA A 98 -6.74 -3.30 9.71
N ASN A 99 -7.60 -3.69 10.62
CA ASN A 99 -8.82 -2.94 10.96
C ASN A 99 -9.70 -2.62 9.73
N GLY A 100 -9.78 -3.55 8.78
CA GLY A 100 -10.57 -3.37 7.56
C GLY A 100 -9.96 -2.42 6.54
N ARG A 101 -8.69 -2.07 6.70
CA ARG A 101 -7.96 -1.15 5.82
C ARG A 101 -6.72 -1.81 5.26
N MET A 102 -6.28 -1.32 4.11
CA MET A 102 -5.01 -1.72 3.51
C MET A 102 -4.01 -0.59 3.65
N ILE A 103 -2.77 -0.95 4.01
CA ILE A 103 -1.64 -0.01 4.03
C ILE A 103 -0.62 -0.54 3.04
N THR A 104 -0.07 0.34 2.22
CA THR A 104 1.08 0.02 1.37
C THR A 104 2.23 0.91 1.77
N ASN A 105 3.40 0.32 2.01
CA ASN A 105 4.62 1.05 2.34
C ASN A 105 5.66 0.74 1.27
N ARG A 106 6.06 1.74 0.52
CA ARG A 106 6.90 1.53 -0.66
C ARG A 106 7.85 2.68 -0.92
N TYR A 107 8.96 2.33 -1.58
CA TYR A 107 10.01 3.27 -1.98
C TYR A 107 10.25 3.22 -3.50
N VAL A 108 9.32 2.58 -4.22
CA VAL A 108 9.30 2.52 -5.69
C VAL A 108 7.90 2.83 -6.18
N ASN A 109 7.80 3.19 -7.45
CA ASN A 109 6.52 3.56 -8.05
C ASN A 109 6.26 2.74 -9.33
N PRO A 110 6.04 1.41 -9.18
CA PRO A 110 5.83 0.56 -10.34
C PRO A 110 4.54 0.90 -11.08
N THR A 111 4.54 0.70 -12.39
CA THR A 111 3.39 0.96 -13.24
C THR A 111 2.10 0.27 -12.76
N PRO A 112 2.12 -1.01 -12.33
CA PRO A 112 0.91 -1.66 -11.82
C PRO A 112 0.28 -0.92 -10.64
N VAL A 113 1.09 -0.40 -9.71
CA VAL A 113 0.57 0.38 -8.57
C VAL A 113 -0.09 1.66 -9.04
N GLN A 114 0.60 2.41 -9.91
CA GLN A 114 0.08 3.67 -10.45
C GLN A 114 -1.26 3.47 -11.14
N ARG A 115 -1.34 2.44 -12.00
CA ARG A 115 -2.56 2.14 -12.75
C ARG A 115 -3.70 1.69 -11.84
N PHE A 116 -3.39 0.86 -10.85
CA PHE A 116 -4.41 0.39 -9.92
C PHE A 116 -4.95 1.52 -9.05
N MET A 117 -4.09 2.43 -8.61
CA MET A 117 -4.51 3.61 -7.85
C MET A 117 -5.48 4.50 -8.64
N GLN A 118 -5.26 4.63 -9.95
CA GLN A 118 -6.18 5.36 -10.82
C GLN A 118 -7.48 4.58 -11.04
N PHE A 119 -7.37 3.27 -11.20
CA PHE A 119 -8.51 2.39 -11.45
C PHE A 119 -9.53 2.41 -10.30
N VAL A 120 -9.08 2.39 -9.05
CA VAL A 120 -9.98 2.34 -7.89
C VAL A 120 -10.86 3.59 -7.76
N GLU A 121 -10.40 4.73 -8.27
CA GLU A 121 -11.23 5.95 -8.29
C GLU A 121 -12.40 5.84 -9.24
N ARG A 122 -12.31 4.98 -10.26
CA ARG A 122 -13.35 4.79 -11.28
C ARG A 122 -14.16 3.53 -11.09
N SER A 123 -13.76 2.66 -10.17
CA SER A 123 -14.36 1.33 -10.02
C SER A 123 -14.68 1.03 -8.57
N PRO A 124 -15.81 1.54 -8.05
CA PRO A 124 -16.20 1.30 -6.66
C PRO A 124 -16.29 -0.18 -6.28
N SER A 125 -16.56 -1.06 -7.25
CA SER A 125 -16.61 -2.50 -6.99
C SER A 125 -15.27 -3.09 -6.55
N ALA A 126 -14.15 -2.44 -6.90
CA ALA A 126 -12.82 -2.85 -6.43
C ALA A 126 -12.60 -2.48 -4.96
N CYS A 127 -13.45 -1.64 -4.39
CA CYS A 127 -13.28 -1.05 -3.05
C CYS A 127 -14.27 -1.62 -2.04
N THR A 128 -14.79 -2.83 -2.25
CA THR A 128 -15.77 -3.43 -1.32
C THR A 128 -15.15 -3.83 0.01
N SER A 129 -13.85 -4.13 0.03
CA SER A 129 -13.12 -4.46 1.26
C SER A 129 -11.62 -4.29 1.02
N SER A 130 -10.85 -4.26 2.11
CA SER A 130 -9.39 -4.22 2.02
C SER A 130 -8.84 -5.48 1.34
N ALA A 131 -9.46 -6.63 1.58
CA ALA A 131 -9.07 -7.89 0.94
C ALA A 131 -9.31 -7.85 -0.57
N THR A 132 -10.41 -7.27 -1.02
CA THR A 132 -10.70 -7.10 -2.44
C THR A 132 -9.69 -6.16 -3.10
N LEU A 133 -9.35 -5.06 -2.43
CA LEU A 133 -8.31 -4.15 -2.91
C LEU A 133 -6.97 -4.86 -3.05
N PHE A 134 -6.58 -5.60 -2.03
CA PHE A 134 -5.31 -6.33 -2.03
C PHE A 134 -5.26 -7.33 -3.18
N ALA A 135 -6.32 -8.12 -3.36
CA ALA A 135 -6.41 -9.08 -4.44
C ALA A 135 -6.29 -8.41 -5.81
N GLY A 136 -6.99 -7.29 -6.01
CA GLY A 136 -6.93 -6.54 -7.26
C GLY A 136 -5.54 -5.98 -7.56
N LEU A 137 -4.87 -5.47 -6.54
CA LEU A 137 -3.50 -4.96 -6.68
C LEU A 137 -2.52 -6.08 -7.05
N LEU A 138 -2.65 -7.24 -6.40
CA LEU A 138 -1.82 -8.39 -6.75
C LEU A 138 -2.06 -8.87 -8.18
N GLU A 139 -3.31 -8.89 -8.62
CA GLU A 139 -3.65 -9.23 -10.02
C GLU A 139 -2.96 -8.28 -11.00
N SER A 140 -2.91 -6.99 -10.67
CA SER A 140 -2.27 -5.98 -11.51
C SER A 140 -0.78 -6.29 -11.72
N PHE A 141 -0.10 -6.78 -10.69
CA PHE A 141 1.29 -7.20 -10.82
C PHE A 141 1.43 -8.47 -11.67
N VAL A 142 0.55 -9.43 -11.50
CA VAL A 142 0.57 -10.69 -12.26
C VAL A 142 0.31 -10.41 -13.74
N GLU A 143 -0.65 -9.58 -14.06
CA GLU A 143 -0.94 -9.17 -15.45
C GLU A 143 0.27 -8.51 -16.10
N ARG A 144 0.98 -7.65 -15.37
CA ARG A 144 2.19 -6.98 -15.86
C ARG A 144 3.30 -7.99 -16.18
N ILE A 145 3.45 -9.01 -15.35
CA ILE A 145 4.45 -10.07 -15.57
C ILE A 145 4.08 -10.93 -16.78
N ALA A 146 2.79 -11.22 -16.96
CA ALA A 146 2.30 -12.05 -18.05
C ALA A 146 2.41 -11.35 -19.42
N ASP A 147 2.37 -10.04 -19.44
CA ASP A 147 2.50 -9.24 -20.64
C ASP A 147 3.98 -9.12 -21.07
#